data_27a7682c2f4bf84b402687c078fe4222
#
_entry.id   27a7682c2f4bf84b402687c078fe4222
#
_cell.length_a   1.000
_cell.length_b   1.000
_cell.length_c   1.000
_cell.angle_alpha   90.00
_cell.angle_beta   90.00
_cell.angle_gamma   90.00
#
_symmetry.space_group_name_H-M   'P 1'
#
loop_
_entity.id
_entity.type
_entity.pdbx_description
1 polymer ?
#
loop_
_entity_poly.entity_id
_entity_poly.type
_entity_poly.pdbx_seq_one_letter_code
_entity_poly.pdbx_strand_id
1 'polypeptide(L)'
;MNTAYTSSVAAAQSVSSSKTSIKNLPINLFGSVMGLAGLGLAWRLSGQYFGVGGALGEAIGALAGLVFVLLTLGYLSKWVKHPEAVKAEFNHPIASNFFGTVTIALLLLSAVAAPHSQWLAEALWILGSALTVLLAGLVVSRLLSGNQDSVNAVPAWLIPGVATLDIAVTGAHMPMVWAAEFNLFALAVGAVLALVFFTRIFSRLVHEAALAKGMVPSLMVLIAPFEVGFLAYTNVFGEIDRFASVLFYFGLFLFVVLSFKVFRRDVPFAPSWWAISFPIAALSNAALKYAHAQDNALLMVIAAAILLFLTVALAVLLVKTLISLFSGKLLAN
;
A
#
# COMPACT_ATOMS: atom_id res chain seq x y z
N MET A 1 -66.94 30.57 -2.65
CA MET A 1 -66.97 29.82 -1.36
C MET A 1 -66.48 28.42 -1.65
N ASN A 2 -65.23 28.11 -1.34
CA ASN A 2 -64.76 26.86 -0.84
C ASN A 2 -63.22 26.93 -0.72
N THR A 3 -62.81 27.09 0.49
CA THR A 3 -61.42 27.07 0.92
C THR A 3 -60.93 25.64 0.92
N ALA A 4 -60.01 25.34 0.02
CA ALA A 4 -59.27 24.05 0.05
C ALA A 4 -58.08 24.19 1.04
N TYR A 5 -58.13 23.42 2.11
CA TYR A 5 -57.05 23.24 3.05
C TYR A 5 -55.90 22.51 2.38
N THR A 6 -54.80 23.16 2.16
CA THR A 6 -53.54 22.55 1.82
C THR A 6 -52.83 22.08 3.10
N SER A 7 -53.02 20.83 3.43
CA SER A 7 -52.21 20.16 4.44
C SER A 7 -50.79 19.88 3.86
N SER A 8 -49.81 20.71 4.20
CA SER A 8 -48.44 20.47 3.99
C SER A 8 -47.96 19.35 4.96
N VAL A 9 -47.95 18.14 4.48
CA VAL A 9 -47.24 17.04 5.15
C VAL A 9 -45.77 17.29 4.93
N ALA A 10 -45.11 17.92 5.88
CA ALA A 10 -43.68 17.95 5.97
C ALA A 10 -43.19 16.51 6.15
N ALA A 11 -42.72 15.91 5.07
CA ALA A 11 -42.01 14.66 5.11
C ALA A 11 -40.74 14.88 5.94
N ALA A 12 -40.82 14.53 7.22
CA ALA A 12 -39.63 14.37 8.05
C ALA A 12 -38.75 13.31 7.37
N GLN A 13 -37.73 13.76 6.66
CA GLN A 13 -36.64 12.88 6.25
C GLN A 13 -36.04 12.33 7.54
N SER A 14 -36.42 11.09 7.88
CA SER A 14 -35.72 10.32 8.89
C SER A 14 -34.25 10.24 8.46
N VAL A 15 -33.42 11.00 9.11
CA VAL A 15 -31.96 10.80 9.06
C VAL A 15 -31.76 9.39 9.63
N SER A 16 -31.70 8.39 8.74
CA SER A 16 -31.30 7.04 9.08
C SER A 16 -29.91 7.17 9.71
N SER A 17 -29.83 7.01 11.02
CA SER A 17 -28.55 6.90 11.71
C SER A 17 -27.86 5.67 11.11
N SER A 18 -26.88 5.90 10.24
CA SER A 18 -26.09 4.81 9.66
C SER A 18 -25.47 4.03 10.82
N LYS A 19 -25.94 2.79 11.01
CA LYS A 19 -25.43 1.94 12.10
C LYS A 19 -23.97 1.61 11.81
N THR A 20 -23.09 2.08 12.68
CA THR A 20 -21.68 1.68 12.64
C THR A 20 -21.60 0.17 12.88
N SER A 21 -20.92 -0.54 11.99
CA SER A 21 -20.76 -1.99 12.09
C SER A 21 -19.35 -2.42 11.67
N ILE A 22 -18.79 -3.37 12.41
CA ILE A 22 -17.52 -4.00 12.05
C ILE A 22 -17.59 -4.71 10.68
N LYS A 23 -18.78 -5.04 10.19
CA LYS A 23 -19.04 -5.57 8.85
C LYS A 23 -18.43 -4.67 7.77
N ASN A 24 -18.44 -3.35 7.99
CA ASN A 24 -17.97 -2.36 7.03
C ASN A 24 -16.47 -2.04 7.15
N LEU A 25 -15.71 -2.72 8.02
CA LEU A 25 -14.26 -2.55 8.10
C LEU A 25 -13.61 -3.02 6.80
N PRO A 26 -13.02 -2.13 5.98
CA PRO A 26 -12.51 -2.52 4.69
C PRO A 26 -11.07 -3.05 4.80
N ILE A 27 -10.75 -4.09 4.01
CA ILE A 27 -9.42 -4.73 3.98
C ILE A 27 -8.31 -3.76 3.55
N ASN A 28 -8.62 -2.76 2.73
CA ASN A 28 -7.64 -1.79 2.24
C ASN A 28 -7.03 -0.89 3.33
N LEU A 29 -7.60 -0.86 4.55
CA LEU A 29 -7.00 -0.16 5.68
C LEU A 29 -5.65 -0.72 6.11
N PHE A 30 -5.34 -1.99 5.79
CA PHE A 30 -3.99 -2.52 6.00
C PHE A 30 -2.92 -1.77 5.18
N GLY A 31 -3.31 -1.00 4.16
CA GLY A 31 -2.45 -0.04 3.50
C GLY A 31 -1.85 1.01 4.44
N SER A 32 -2.53 1.33 5.56
CA SER A 32 -1.98 2.20 6.59
C SER A 32 -0.77 1.60 7.30
N VAL A 33 -0.80 0.29 7.54
CA VAL A 33 0.35 -0.43 8.12
C VAL A 33 1.53 -0.42 7.17
N MET A 34 1.27 -0.68 5.87
CA MET A 34 2.32 -0.64 4.85
C MET A 34 2.99 0.74 4.80
N GLY A 35 2.20 1.80 4.79
CA GLY A 35 2.70 3.17 4.76
C GLY A 35 3.49 3.53 6.03
N LEU A 36 2.97 3.23 7.20
CA LEU A 36 3.65 3.50 8.48
C LEU A 36 4.92 2.68 8.62
N ALA A 37 4.90 1.37 8.30
CA ALA A 37 6.10 0.53 8.34
C ALA A 37 7.16 1.05 7.36
N GLY A 38 6.77 1.36 6.11
CA GLY A 38 7.67 1.93 5.11
C GLY A 38 8.24 3.29 5.50
N LEU A 39 7.46 4.17 6.14
CA LEU A 39 7.95 5.44 6.71
C LEU A 39 8.93 5.20 7.86
N GLY A 40 8.63 4.25 8.76
CA GLY A 40 9.53 3.88 9.84
C GLY A 40 10.89 3.40 9.31
N LEU A 41 10.88 2.55 8.28
CA LEU A 41 12.08 2.08 7.61
C LEU A 41 12.84 3.22 6.93
N ALA A 42 12.15 4.18 6.29
CA ALA A 42 12.79 5.34 5.67
C ALA A 42 13.48 6.24 6.71
N TRP A 43 12.86 6.51 7.85
CA TRP A 43 13.51 7.25 8.95
C TRP A 43 14.66 6.47 9.58
N ARG A 44 14.59 5.14 9.64
CA ARG A 44 15.70 4.29 10.08
C ARG A 44 16.90 4.41 9.12
N LEU A 45 16.65 4.34 7.79
CA LEU A 45 17.69 4.56 6.78
C LEU A 45 18.29 5.97 6.87
N SER A 46 17.47 7.00 7.09
CA SER A 46 17.94 8.36 7.33
C SER A 46 18.86 8.44 8.56
N GLY A 47 18.54 7.70 9.63
CA GLY A 47 19.40 7.56 10.80
C GLY A 47 20.74 6.88 10.49
N GLN A 48 20.72 5.83 9.68
CA GLN A 48 21.91 5.07 9.31
C GLN A 48 22.83 5.84 8.37
N TYR A 49 22.27 6.52 7.36
CA TYR A 49 23.06 7.18 6.32
C TYR A 49 23.44 8.61 6.66
N PHE A 50 22.60 9.34 7.36
CA PHE A 50 22.75 10.77 7.61
C PHE A 50 22.75 11.15 9.10
N GLY A 51 22.63 10.16 10.01
CA GLY A 51 22.66 10.38 11.45
C GLY A 51 21.40 11.05 12.02
N VAL A 52 20.29 11.14 11.23
CA VAL A 52 19.08 11.87 11.62
C VAL A 52 17.85 10.98 11.61
N GLY A 53 17.10 10.95 12.70
CA GLY A 53 15.74 10.41 12.73
C GLY A 53 15.63 8.90 13.01
N GLY A 54 16.70 8.19 13.36
CA GLY A 54 16.65 6.75 13.65
C GLY A 54 15.63 6.39 14.74
N ALA A 55 15.63 7.11 15.87
CA ALA A 55 14.67 6.89 16.95
C ALA A 55 13.21 7.16 16.54
N LEU A 56 12.99 8.13 15.63
CA LEU A 56 11.68 8.39 15.06
C LEU A 56 11.22 7.21 14.19
N GLY A 57 12.15 6.61 13.42
CA GLY A 57 11.90 5.41 12.64
C GLY A 57 11.43 4.25 13.51
N GLU A 58 12.06 4.01 14.65
CA GLU A 58 11.67 2.96 15.60
C GLU A 58 10.27 3.22 16.18
N ALA A 59 9.96 4.46 16.57
CA ALA A 59 8.65 4.81 17.11
C ALA A 59 7.53 4.62 16.08
N ILE A 60 7.77 5.02 14.82
CA ILE A 60 6.79 4.85 13.73
C ILE A 60 6.64 3.36 13.39
N GLY A 61 7.72 2.58 13.38
CA GLY A 61 7.68 1.14 13.18
C GLY A 61 6.86 0.42 14.26
N ALA A 62 7.05 0.79 15.52
CA ALA A 62 6.25 0.26 16.63
C ALA A 62 4.76 0.62 16.48
N LEU A 63 4.45 1.87 16.05
CA LEU A 63 3.08 2.29 15.75
C LEU A 63 2.48 1.44 14.61
N ALA A 64 3.24 1.15 13.56
CA ALA A 64 2.79 0.27 12.47
C ALA A 64 2.42 -1.12 12.98
N GLY A 65 3.25 -1.70 13.87
CA GLY A 65 2.97 -2.97 14.52
C GLY A 65 1.68 -2.95 15.36
N LEU A 66 1.47 -1.89 16.15
CA LEU A 66 0.25 -1.70 16.93
C LEU A 66 -0.99 -1.61 16.03
N VAL A 67 -0.92 -0.79 14.96
CA VAL A 67 -2.03 -0.65 14.00
C VAL A 67 -2.33 -1.98 13.31
N PHE A 68 -1.30 -2.76 12.95
CA PHE A 68 -1.47 -4.10 12.37
C PHE A 68 -2.24 -5.03 13.30
N VAL A 69 -1.88 -5.08 14.58
CA VAL A 69 -2.57 -5.93 15.58
C VAL A 69 -4.03 -5.50 15.71
N LEU A 70 -4.30 -4.20 15.85
CA LEU A 70 -5.66 -3.68 15.98
C LEU A 70 -6.53 -3.98 14.75
N LEU A 71 -6.00 -3.76 13.54
CA LEU A 71 -6.71 -4.08 12.31
C LEU A 71 -6.94 -5.58 12.14
N THR A 72 -5.96 -6.41 12.51
CA THR A 72 -6.07 -7.87 12.45
C THR A 72 -7.17 -8.36 13.39
N LEU A 73 -7.20 -7.90 14.64
CA LEU A 73 -8.26 -8.23 15.59
C LEU A 73 -9.65 -7.78 15.11
N GLY A 74 -9.72 -6.55 14.55
CA GLY A 74 -10.94 -6.02 13.95
C GLY A 74 -11.41 -6.87 12.76
N TYR A 75 -10.50 -7.24 11.86
CA TYR A 75 -10.84 -8.03 10.68
C TYR A 75 -11.17 -9.49 11.00
N LEU A 76 -10.49 -10.10 11.97
CA LEU A 76 -10.87 -11.42 12.51
C LEU A 76 -12.26 -11.39 13.14
N SER A 77 -12.59 -10.34 13.90
CA SER A 77 -13.95 -10.14 14.43
C SER A 77 -14.99 -10.00 13.31
N LYS A 78 -14.66 -9.27 12.22
CA LYS A 78 -15.51 -9.20 11.02
C LYS A 78 -15.70 -10.59 10.41
N TRP A 79 -14.62 -11.36 10.28
CA TRP A 79 -14.68 -12.71 9.68
C TRP A 79 -15.58 -13.65 10.50
N VAL A 80 -15.43 -13.66 11.82
CA VAL A 80 -16.24 -14.51 12.70
C VAL A 80 -17.74 -14.10 12.69
N LYS A 81 -18.01 -12.78 12.71
CA LYS A 81 -19.40 -12.28 12.82
C LYS A 81 -20.11 -12.13 11.48
N HIS A 82 -19.36 -11.89 10.40
CA HIS A 82 -19.87 -11.57 9.06
C HIS A 82 -19.04 -12.25 7.97
N PRO A 83 -18.93 -13.61 7.96
CA PRO A 83 -18.10 -14.35 7.01
C PRO A 83 -18.51 -14.11 5.55
N GLU A 84 -19.80 -13.88 5.29
CA GLU A 84 -20.34 -13.54 3.97
C GLU A 84 -19.78 -12.21 3.43
N ALA A 85 -19.54 -11.22 4.30
CA ALA A 85 -18.97 -9.94 3.91
C ALA A 85 -17.49 -10.08 3.51
N VAL A 86 -16.73 -10.89 4.26
CA VAL A 86 -15.33 -11.20 3.91
C VAL A 86 -15.25 -12.00 2.61
N LYS A 87 -16.13 -12.98 2.42
CA LYS A 87 -16.21 -13.77 1.19
C LYS A 87 -16.57 -12.91 -0.02
N ALA A 88 -17.50 -11.96 0.14
CA ALA A 88 -17.86 -11.00 -0.90
C ALA A 88 -16.68 -10.10 -1.26
N GLU A 89 -15.94 -9.59 -0.27
CA GLU A 89 -14.72 -8.78 -0.49
C GLU A 89 -13.63 -9.58 -1.22
N PHE A 90 -13.42 -10.84 -0.83
CA PHE A 90 -12.40 -11.72 -1.45
C PHE A 90 -12.75 -12.16 -2.88
N ASN A 91 -14.02 -12.19 -3.24
CA ASN A 91 -14.47 -12.52 -4.59
C ASN A 91 -14.71 -11.29 -5.48
N HIS A 92 -14.62 -10.07 -4.93
CA HIS A 92 -14.81 -8.85 -5.69
C HIS A 92 -13.59 -8.59 -6.61
N PRO A 93 -13.77 -8.27 -7.91
CA PRO A 93 -12.69 -8.18 -8.89
C PRO A 93 -11.61 -7.12 -8.57
N ILE A 94 -11.97 -6.10 -7.79
CA ILE A 94 -11.04 -5.05 -7.36
C ILE A 94 -10.63 -5.25 -5.89
N ALA A 95 -11.60 -5.45 -4.98
CA ALA A 95 -11.31 -5.50 -3.53
C ALA A 95 -10.44 -6.70 -3.15
N SER A 96 -10.52 -7.83 -3.87
CA SER A 96 -9.69 -9.01 -3.62
C SER A 96 -8.20 -8.72 -3.67
N ASN A 97 -7.77 -7.77 -4.48
CA ASN A 97 -6.34 -7.42 -4.59
C ASN A 97 -5.79 -6.75 -3.31
N PHE A 98 -6.65 -6.10 -2.53
CA PHE A 98 -6.24 -5.48 -1.27
C PHE A 98 -5.90 -6.48 -0.16
N PHE A 99 -6.19 -7.77 -0.31
CA PHE A 99 -5.66 -8.79 0.61
C PHE A 99 -4.13 -8.86 0.54
N GLY A 100 -3.52 -8.45 -0.58
CA GLY A 100 -2.08 -8.26 -0.69
C GLY A 100 -1.51 -7.20 0.26
N THR A 101 -2.33 -6.24 0.72
CA THR A 101 -1.86 -5.26 1.72
C THR A 101 -1.54 -5.91 3.07
N VAL A 102 -2.24 -6.99 3.44
CA VAL A 102 -1.95 -7.76 4.65
C VAL A 102 -0.61 -8.47 4.53
N THR A 103 -0.36 -9.09 3.39
CA THR A 103 0.89 -9.85 3.17
C THR A 103 2.11 -8.94 3.09
N ILE A 104 1.99 -7.79 2.39
CA ILE A 104 3.04 -6.76 2.37
C ILE A 104 3.26 -6.19 3.78
N ALA A 105 2.20 -5.95 4.55
CA ALA A 105 2.34 -5.47 5.92
C ALA A 105 3.16 -6.43 6.79
N LEU A 106 2.93 -7.76 6.68
CA LEU A 106 3.73 -8.77 7.37
C LEU A 106 5.21 -8.70 6.97
N LEU A 107 5.49 -8.60 5.66
CA LEU A 107 6.84 -8.50 5.13
C LEU A 107 7.55 -7.23 5.64
N LEU A 108 6.91 -6.07 5.57
CA LEU A 108 7.50 -4.83 6.08
C LEU A 108 7.70 -4.85 7.59
N LEU A 109 6.75 -5.43 8.34
CA LEU A 109 6.89 -5.60 9.79
C LEU A 109 8.02 -6.57 10.15
N SER A 110 8.36 -7.54 9.28
CA SER A 110 9.55 -8.37 9.48
C SER A 110 10.82 -7.52 9.48
N ALA A 111 10.95 -6.58 8.53
CA ALA A 111 12.08 -5.66 8.47
C ALA A 111 12.09 -4.65 9.65
N VAL A 112 10.91 -4.23 10.12
CA VAL A 112 10.79 -3.40 11.32
C VAL A 112 11.26 -4.17 12.55
N ALA A 113 10.89 -5.45 12.69
CA ALA A 113 11.20 -6.30 13.84
C ALA A 113 12.67 -6.78 13.86
N ALA A 114 13.35 -6.84 12.72
CA ALA A 114 14.67 -7.45 12.58
C ALA A 114 15.73 -6.97 13.58
N PRO A 115 15.88 -5.66 13.90
CA PRO A 115 16.85 -5.21 14.88
C PRO A 115 16.50 -5.58 16.33
N HIS A 116 15.26 -5.95 16.60
CA HIS A 116 14.75 -6.21 17.96
C HIS A 116 14.61 -7.70 18.25
N SER A 117 14.18 -8.49 17.24
CA SER A 117 13.93 -9.92 17.38
C SER A 117 14.08 -10.63 16.05
N GLN A 118 15.20 -11.31 15.87
CA GLN A 118 15.48 -12.13 14.68
C GLN A 118 14.39 -13.19 14.47
N TRP A 119 14.00 -13.93 15.51
CA TRP A 119 12.94 -14.93 15.43
C TRP A 119 11.61 -14.35 14.94
N LEU A 120 11.20 -13.19 15.46
CA LEU A 120 9.96 -12.54 15.04
C LEU A 120 10.05 -12.08 13.57
N ALA A 121 11.20 -11.55 13.17
CA ALA A 121 11.44 -11.14 11.79
C ALA A 121 11.32 -12.33 10.82
N GLU A 122 11.97 -13.44 11.15
CA GLU A 122 11.91 -14.67 10.35
C GLU A 122 10.47 -15.22 10.27
N ALA A 123 9.77 -15.30 11.40
CA ALA A 123 8.40 -15.82 11.44
C ALA A 123 7.46 -14.94 10.58
N LEU A 124 7.55 -13.61 10.70
CA LEU A 124 6.76 -12.68 9.90
C LEU A 124 7.11 -12.76 8.42
N TRP A 125 8.39 -12.88 8.07
CA TRP A 125 8.84 -13.00 6.69
C TRP A 125 8.37 -14.30 6.05
N ILE A 126 8.53 -15.45 6.72
CA ILE A 126 8.10 -16.76 6.22
C ILE A 126 6.58 -16.77 6.00
N LEU A 127 5.80 -16.29 6.99
CA LEU A 127 4.35 -16.24 6.90
C LEU A 127 3.91 -15.28 5.79
N GLY A 128 4.47 -14.07 5.77
CA GLY A 128 4.18 -13.05 4.76
C GLY A 128 4.50 -13.56 3.35
N SER A 129 5.66 -14.19 3.18
CA SER A 129 6.10 -14.76 1.90
C SER A 129 5.20 -15.88 1.40
N ALA A 130 4.85 -16.84 2.26
CA ALA A 130 3.95 -17.93 1.90
C ALA A 130 2.57 -17.41 1.46
N LEU A 131 1.98 -16.51 2.24
CA LEU A 131 0.70 -15.90 1.90
C LEU A 131 0.77 -15.07 0.62
N THR A 132 1.88 -14.36 0.39
CA THR A 132 2.09 -13.56 -0.83
C THR A 132 2.14 -14.43 -2.07
N VAL A 133 2.92 -15.51 -2.07
CA VAL A 133 3.03 -16.42 -3.22
C VAL A 133 1.68 -17.10 -3.49
N LEU A 134 0.99 -17.55 -2.45
CA LEU A 134 -0.34 -18.15 -2.58
C LEU A 134 -1.34 -17.17 -3.19
N LEU A 135 -1.35 -15.93 -2.71
CA LEU A 135 -2.26 -14.90 -3.22
C LEU A 135 -1.91 -14.53 -4.69
N ALA A 136 -0.64 -14.37 -5.02
CA ALA A 136 -0.19 -14.10 -6.39
C ALA A 136 -0.62 -15.24 -7.33
N GLY A 137 -0.40 -16.49 -6.95
CA GLY A 137 -0.84 -17.67 -7.71
C GLY A 137 -2.35 -17.70 -7.92
N LEU A 138 -3.13 -17.39 -6.87
CA LEU A 138 -4.59 -17.32 -6.95
C LEU A 138 -5.06 -16.22 -7.92
N VAL A 139 -4.47 -15.01 -7.81
CA VAL A 139 -4.82 -13.87 -8.68
C VAL A 139 -4.47 -14.20 -10.14
N VAL A 140 -3.28 -14.71 -10.40
CA VAL A 140 -2.86 -15.10 -11.76
C VAL A 140 -3.78 -16.19 -12.31
N SER A 141 -4.11 -17.23 -11.53
CA SER A 141 -5.04 -18.28 -11.93
C SER A 141 -6.43 -17.72 -12.30
N ARG A 142 -6.96 -16.78 -11.50
CA ARG A 142 -8.24 -16.12 -11.80
C ARG A 142 -8.17 -15.30 -13.10
N LEU A 143 -7.07 -14.60 -13.35
CA LEU A 143 -6.88 -13.81 -14.57
C LEU A 143 -6.77 -14.70 -15.81
N LEU A 144 -6.08 -15.82 -15.71
CA LEU A 144 -5.92 -16.80 -16.80
C LEU A 144 -7.21 -17.58 -17.09
N SER A 145 -8.18 -17.59 -16.18
CA SER A 145 -9.50 -18.20 -16.42
C SER A 145 -10.37 -17.39 -17.41
N GLY A 146 -9.93 -16.21 -17.83
CA GLY A 146 -10.63 -15.35 -18.78
C GLY A 146 -11.82 -14.58 -18.21
N ASN A 147 -12.58 -13.93 -19.07
CA ASN A 147 -13.80 -13.18 -18.75
C ASN A 147 -13.61 -12.01 -17.78
N GLN A 148 -12.40 -11.44 -17.70
CA GLN A 148 -12.13 -10.25 -16.92
C GLN A 148 -12.46 -9.00 -17.75
N ASP A 149 -13.36 -8.17 -17.22
CA ASP A 149 -13.68 -6.89 -17.83
C ASP A 149 -12.47 -5.94 -17.72
N SER A 150 -12.07 -5.33 -18.85
CA SER A 150 -10.96 -4.38 -18.94
C SER A 150 -11.12 -3.17 -18.00
N VAL A 151 -12.36 -2.76 -17.73
CA VAL A 151 -12.69 -1.66 -16.81
C VAL A 151 -12.18 -1.93 -15.39
N ASN A 152 -12.09 -3.20 -14.97
CA ASN A 152 -11.60 -3.62 -13.66
C ASN A 152 -10.06 -3.61 -13.53
N ALA A 153 -9.33 -3.39 -14.63
CA ALA A 153 -7.87 -3.28 -14.60
C ALA A 153 -7.43 -1.94 -13.97
N VAL A 154 -7.66 -1.78 -12.69
CA VAL A 154 -7.34 -0.58 -11.89
C VAL A 154 -6.01 -0.75 -11.16
N PRO A 155 -5.38 0.35 -10.65
CA PRO A 155 -4.08 0.27 -10.01
C PRO A 155 -3.96 -0.76 -8.87
N ALA A 156 -5.06 -1.12 -8.21
CA ALA A 156 -5.08 -2.16 -7.18
C ALA A 156 -4.62 -3.56 -7.69
N TRP A 157 -4.71 -3.83 -9.00
CA TRP A 157 -4.20 -5.09 -9.57
C TRP A 157 -2.68 -5.26 -9.43
N LEU A 158 -1.95 -4.15 -9.28
CA LEU A 158 -0.51 -4.21 -9.02
C LEU A 158 -0.17 -4.79 -7.64
N ILE A 159 -1.07 -4.66 -6.66
CA ILE A 159 -0.75 -5.01 -5.26
C ILE A 159 -0.27 -6.47 -5.13
N PRO A 160 -0.96 -7.50 -5.65
CA PRO A 160 -0.48 -8.88 -5.56
C PRO A 160 0.83 -9.15 -6.31
N GLY A 161 1.04 -8.45 -7.44
CA GLY A 161 2.28 -8.56 -8.22
C GLY A 161 3.46 -7.92 -7.51
N VAL A 162 3.28 -6.70 -7.01
CA VAL A 162 4.31 -5.97 -6.26
C VAL A 162 4.63 -6.65 -4.94
N ALA A 163 3.63 -7.24 -4.27
CA ALA A 163 3.83 -7.96 -3.02
C ALA A 163 4.92 -9.04 -3.09
N THR A 164 5.10 -9.69 -4.25
CA THR A 164 6.18 -10.67 -4.42
C THR A 164 7.56 -10.02 -4.46
N LEU A 165 7.68 -8.78 -4.94
CA LEU A 165 8.94 -8.00 -4.84
C LEU A 165 9.31 -7.69 -3.39
N ASP A 166 8.31 -7.43 -2.53
CA ASP A 166 8.55 -7.13 -1.11
C ASP A 166 9.18 -8.30 -0.34
N ILE A 167 9.02 -9.54 -0.81
CA ILE A 167 9.74 -10.70 -0.28
C ILE A 167 11.25 -10.47 -0.40
N ALA A 168 11.72 -10.06 -1.57
CA ALA A 168 13.13 -9.77 -1.81
C ALA A 168 13.61 -8.46 -1.15
N VAL A 169 12.71 -7.46 -1.02
CA VAL A 169 13.02 -6.22 -0.28
C VAL A 169 13.35 -6.52 1.18
N THR A 170 12.58 -7.40 1.81
CA THR A 170 12.69 -7.66 3.26
C THR A 170 13.50 -8.90 3.58
N GLY A 171 13.78 -9.73 2.58
CA GLY A 171 14.45 -11.02 2.72
C GLY A 171 15.98 -11.01 2.57
N ALA A 172 16.59 -9.86 2.27
CA ALA A 172 18.03 -9.77 1.98
C ALA A 172 18.94 -10.25 3.11
N HIS A 173 18.48 -10.13 4.36
CA HIS A 173 19.26 -10.50 5.55
C HIS A 173 18.67 -11.70 6.31
N MET A 174 17.77 -12.46 5.67
CA MET A 174 17.23 -13.68 6.27
C MET A 174 18.31 -14.76 6.34
N PRO A 175 18.50 -15.41 7.51
CA PRO A 175 19.66 -16.28 7.75
C PRO A 175 19.51 -17.68 7.10
N MET A 176 18.32 -18.01 6.59
CA MET A 176 18.06 -19.33 6.03
C MET A 176 18.80 -19.49 4.70
N VAL A 177 19.50 -20.61 4.51
CA VAL A 177 20.29 -20.89 3.29
C VAL A 177 19.45 -20.78 2.00
N TRP A 178 18.16 -21.17 2.07
CA TRP A 178 17.25 -21.12 0.93
C TRP A 178 16.69 -19.71 0.64
N ALA A 179 16.88 -18.75 1.56
CA ALA A 179 16.27 -17.41 1.43
C ALA A 179 16.80 -16.65 0.20
N ALA A 180 18.07 -16.82 -0.15
CA ALA A 180 18.66 -16.14 -1.31
C ALA A 180 17.99 -16.58 -2.63
N GLU A 181 17.83 -17.88 -2.84
CA GLU A 181 17.13 -18.40 -4.03
C GLU A 181 15.65 -18.04 -4.03
N PHE A 182 15.02 -18.03 -2.86
CA PHE A 182 13.62 -17.64 -2.77
C PHE A 182 13.41 -16.15 -3.04
N ASN A 183 14.32 -15.28 -2.62
CA ASN A 183 14.33 -13.87 -2.96
C ASN A 183 14.48 -13.65 -4.48
N LEU A 184 15.37 -14.42 -5.13
CA LEU A 184 15.55 -14.35 -6.58
C LEU A 184 14.28 -14.84 -7.31
N PHE A 185 13.67 -15.93 -6.88
CA PHE A 185 12.38 -16.40 -7.38
C PHE A 185 11.30 -15.33 -7.24
N ALA A 186 11.19 -14.72 -6.06
CA ALA A 186 10.20 -13.69 -5.76
C ALA A 186 10.41 -12.42 -6.60
N LEU A 187 11.68 -12.02 -6.80
CA LEU A 187 12.05 -10.92 -7.71
C LEU A 187 11.64 -11.22 -9.15
N ALA A 188 11.92 -12.43 -9.65
CA ALA A 188 11.59 -12.83 -11.02
C ALA A 188 10.08 -12.81 -11.25
N VAL A 189 9.30 -13.44 -10.35
CA VAL A 189 7.83 -13.47 -10.43
C VAL A 189 7.27 -12.03 -10.36
N GLY A 190 7.73 -11.26 -9.37
CA GLY A 190 7.23 -9.91 -9.12
C GLY A 190 7.54 -8.93 -10.25
N ALA A 191 8.75 -8.97 -10.81
CA ALA A 191 9.15 -8.11 -11.92
C ALA A 191 8.28 -8.35 -13.17
N VAL A 192 8.05 -9.62 -13.53
CA VAL A 192 7.22 -9.96 -14.69
C VAL A 192 5.76 -9.60 -14.46
N LEU A 193 5.18 -9.97 -13.30
CA LEU A 193 3.78 -9.65 -12.99
C LEU A 193 3.55 -8.14 -12.89
N ALA A 194 4.45 -7.41 -12.25
CA ALA A 194 4.37 -5.97 -12.14
C ALA A 194 4.38 -5.29 -13.52
N LEU A 195 5.23 -5.73 -14.44
CA LEU A 195 5.29 -5.21 -15.81
C LEU A 195 4.00 -5.50 -16.59
N VAL A 196 3.50 -6.73 -16.52
CA VAL A 196 2.25 -7.15 -17.19
C VAL A 196 1.07 -6.33 -16.65
N PHE A 197 0.93 -6.23 -15.34
CA PHE A 197 -0.18 -5.49 -14.74
C PHE A 197 -0.05 -3.99 -14.98
N PHE A 198 1.15 -3.42 -14.87
CA PHE A 198 1.39 -2.02 -15.22
C PHE A 198 0.91 -1.70 -16.64
N THR A 199 1.31 -2.52 -17.62
CA THR A 199 0.92 -2.35 -19.03
C THR A 199 -0.59 -2.43 -19.20
N ARG A 200 -1.25 -3.40 -18.58
CA ARG A 200 -2.70 -3.58 -18.65
C ARG A 200 -3.45 -2.40 -18.03
N ILE A 201 -3.01 -1.94 -16.86
CA ILE A 201 -3.61 -0.79 -16.17
C ILE A 201 -3.37 0.50 -16.96
N PHE A 202 -2.15 0.70 -17.47
CA PHE A 202 -1.84 1.88 -18.27
C PHE A 202 -2.72 1.92 -19.55
N SER A 203 -2.87 0.80 -20.26
CA SER A 203 -3.78 0.66 -21.40
C SER A 203 -5.21 1.02 -21.01
N ARG A 204 -5.71 0.50 -19.88
CA ARG A 204 -7.05 0.84 -19.37
C ARG A 204 -7.19 2.34 -19.06
N LEU A 205 -6.19 2.96 -18.46
CA LEU A 205 -6.23 4.40 -18.13
C LEU A 205 -6.24 5.29 -19.37
N VAL A 206 -5.68 4.80 -20.49
CA VAL A 206 -5.66 5.52 -21.78
C VAL A 206 -6.97 5.34 -22.54
N HIS A 207 -7.56 4.15 -22.52
CA HIS A 207 -8.64 3.80 -23.46
C HIS A 207 -10.03 3.76 -22.83
N GLU A 208 -10.13 3.64 -21.50
CA GLU A 208 -11.41 3.53 -20.80
C GLU A 208 -11.78 4.83 -20.09
N ALA A 209 -13.00 4.90 -19.57
CA ALA A 209 -13.46 6.03 -18.78
C ALA A 209 -12.54 6.33 -17.57
N ALA A 210 -12.43 7.60 -17.21
CA ALA A 210 -11.60 8.04 -16.07
C ALA A 210 -12.01 7.31 -14.77
N LEU A 211 -11.04 7.12 -13.88
CA LEU A 211 -11.32 6.55 -12.55
C LEU A 211 -12.29 7.44 -11.77
N ALA A 212 -13.19 6.80 -11.02
CA ALA A 212 -14.02 7.53 -10.06
C ALA A 212 -13.15 8.36 -9.11
N LYS A 213 -13.62 9.55 -8.70
CA LYS A 213 -12.84 10.48 -7.88
C LYS A 213 -12.27 9.83 -6.61
N GLY A 214 -13.03 8.96 -5.94
CA GLY A 214 -12.58 8.22 -4.77
C GLY A 214 -11.45 7.21 -5.04
N MET A 215 -11.21 6.82 -6.29
CA MET A 215 -10.15 5.90 -6.69
C MET A 215 -8.89 6.62 -7.20
N VAL A 216 -8.95 7.94 -7.45
CA VAL A 216 -7.81 8.71 -7.97
C VAL A 216 -6.54 8.55 -7.14
N PRO A 217 -6.57 8.50 -5.80
CA PRO A 217 -5.36 8.26 -4.99
C PRO A 217 -4.64 6.96 -5.33
N SER A 218 -5.35 5.93 -5.79
CA SER A 218 -4.73 4.66 -6.17
C SER A 218 -3.79 4.76 -7.38
N LEU A 219 -3.84 5.85 -8.17
CA LEU A 219 -2.89 6.09 -9.25
C LEU A 219 -1.43 6.06 -8.75
N MET A 220 -1.17 6.46 -7.50
CA MET A 220 0.18 6.38 -6.93
C MET A 220 0.73 4.95 -6.85
N VAL A 221 -0.11 3.93 -6.88
CA VAL A 221 0.33 2.53 -6.90
C VAL A 221 1.15 2.21 -8.17
N LEU A 222 0.99 2.99 -9.25
CA LEU A 222 1.79 2.85 -10.47
C LEU A 222 3.30 3.09 -10.26
N ILE A 223 3.70 3.74 -9.18
CA ILE A 223 5.11 3.97 -8.82
C ILE A 223 5.74 2.70 -8.25
N ALA A 224 4.94 1.90 -7.54
CA ALA A 224 5.43 0.77 -6.76
C ALA A 224 6.25 -0.27 -7.56
N PRO A 225 5.87 -0.68 -8.80
CA PRO A 225 6.67 -1.61 -9.60
C PRO A 225 8.14 -1.20 -9.76
N PHE A 226 8.39 0.09 -9.86
CA PHE A 226 9.72 0.65 -10.13
C PHE A 226 10.52 0.83 -8.85
N GLU A 227 9.92 1.42 -7.82
CA GLU A 227 10.62 1.70 -6.58
C GLU A 227 10.80 0.45 -5.70
N VAL A 228 9.78 -0.39 -5.61
CA VAL A 228 9.92 -1.69 -4.94
C VAL A 228 10.83 -2.60 -5.75
N GLY A 229 10.74 -2.53 -7.10
CA GLY A 229 11.66 -3.22 -8.01
C GLY A 229 13.11 -2.79 -7.81
N PHE A 230 13.38 -1.48 -7.67
CA PHE A 230 14.70 -0.97 -7.31
C PHE A 230 15.20 -1.55 -5.99
N LEU A 231 14.38 -1.50 -4.94
CA LEU A 231 14.76 -2.01 -3.62
C LEU A 231 15.01 -3.52 -3.64
N ALA A 232 14.14 -4.29 -4.28
CA ALA A 232 14.29 -5.73 -4.42
C ALA A 232 15.54 -6.11 -5.24
N TYR A 233 15.72 -5.47 -6.39
CA TYR A 233 16.86 -5.70 -7.27
C TYR A 233 18.19 -5.41 -6.54
N THR A 234 18.31 -4.23 -5.94
CA THR A 234 19.54 -3.84 -5.24
C THR A 234 19.82 -4.66 -3.98
N ASN A 235 18.80 -5.30 -3.40
CA ASN A 235 18.99 -6.22 -2.27
C ASN A 235 19.43 -7.62 -2.73
N VAL A 236 18.92 -8.10 -3.87
CA VAL A 236 19.29 -9.43 -4.41
C VAL A 236 20.69 -9.41 -5.02
N PHE A 237 21.02 -8.37 -5.80
CA PHE A 237 22.31 -8.29 -6.51
C PHE A 237 23.41 -7.56 -5.73
N GLY A 238 23.06 -6.85 -4.66
CA GLY A 238 24.01 -6.16 -3.78
C GLY A 238 24.63 -4.88 -4.34
N GLU A 239 24.17 -4.42 -5.52
CA GLU A 239 24.74 -3.24 -6.20
C GLU A 239 23.66 -2.31 -6.76
N ILE A 240 24.03 -1.06 -6.97
CA ILE A 240 23.19 -0.05 -7.62
C ILE A 240 23.81 0.30 -8.97
N ASP A 241 23.47 -0.50 -9.97
CA ASP A 241 23.94 -0.36 -11.34
C ASP A 241 23.07 0.60 -12.17
N ARG A 242 23.29 0.62 -13.50
CA ARG A 242 22.53 1.44 -14.43
C ARG A 242 21.07 1.02 -14.54
N PHE A 243 20.78 -0.27 -14.40
CA PHE A 243 19.40 -0.76 -14.44
C PHE A 243 18.62 -0.32 -13.20
N ALA A 244 19.23 -0.42 -12.02
CA ALA A 244 18.65 0.12 -10.80
C ALA A 244 18.37 1.63 -10.93
N SER A 245 19.30 2.38 -11.53
CA SER A 245 19.12 3.82 -11.78
C SER A 245 17.90 4.10 -12.68
N VAL A 246 17.68 3.29 -13.72
CA VAL A 246 16.50 3.42 -14.61
C VAL A 246 15.20 3.21 -13.83
N LEU A 247 15.14 2.20 -12.96
CA LEU A 247 13.95 1.94 -12.12
C LEU A 247 13.65 3.14 -11.23
N PHE A 248 14.65 3.64 -10.48
CA PHE A 248 14.49 4.80 -9.61
C PHE A 248 14.01 6.05 -10.34
N TYR A 249 14.67 6.42 -11.44
CA TYR A 249 14.30 7.65 -12.16
C TYR A 249 12.93 7.56 -12.83
N PHE A 250 12.53 6.39 -13.29
CA PHE A 250 11.19 6.25 -13.88
C PHE A 250 10.10 6.31 -12.81
N GLY A 251 10.29 5.70 -11.64
CA GLY A 251 9.38 5.83 -10.51
C GLY A 251 9.28 7.28 -10.01
N LEU A 252 10.42 7.98 -9.88
CA LEU A 252 10.46 9.40 -9.52
C LEU A 252 9.70 10.27 -10.55
N PHE A 253 9.89 10.02 -11.86
CA PHE A 253 9.15 10.69 -12.92
C PHE A 253 7.64 10.49 -12.76
N LEU A 254 7.21 9.24 -12.56
CA LEU A 254 5.78 8.93 -12.33
C LEU A 254 5.24 9.64 -11.09
N PHE A 255 6.01 9.68 -10.00
CA PHE A 255 5.61 10.41 -8.80
C PHE A 255 5.32 11.88 -9.09
N VAL A 256 6.19 12.56 -9.81
CA VAL A 256 6.01 13.96 -10.16
C VAL A 256 4.75 14.13 -11.01
N VAL A 257 4.59 13.35 -12.08
CA VAL A 257 3.43 13.44 -12.99
C VAL A 257 2.11 13.15 -12.26
N LEU A 258 2.09 12.09 -11.44
CA LEU A 258 0.87 11.66 -10.74
C LEU A 258 0.49 12.60 -9.59
N SER A 259 1.47 13.28 -8.97
CA SER A 259 1.21 14.24 -7.90
C SER A 259 0.25 15.35 -8.33
N PHE A 260 0.37 15.86 -9.55
CA PHE A 260 -0.55 16.86 -10.10
C PHE A 260 -1.98 16.34 -10.32
N LYS A 261 -2.16 15.03 -10.45
CA LYS A 261 -3.48 14.40 -10.63
C LYS A 261 -4.11 13.99 -9.30
N VAL A 262 -3.30 13.48 -8.38
CA VAL A 262 -3.77 12.88 -7.12
C VAL A 262 -4.04 13.96 -6.06
N PHE A 263 -3.15 14.94 -5.89
CA PHE A 263 -3.27 15.95 -4.83
C PHE A 263 -4.14 17.15 -5.23
N ARG A 264 -5.19 16.89 -5.99
CA ARG A 264 -6.18 17.90 -6.35
C ARG A 264 -7.18 18.11 -5.22
N ARG A 265 -7.68 19.37 -5.10
CA ARG A 265 -8.64 19.76 -4.04
C ARG A 265 -10.02 19.11 -4.19
N ASP A 266 -10.38 18.68 -5.39
CA ASP A 266 -11.67 18.08 -5.70
C ASP A 266 -11.74 16.56 -5.45
N VAL A 267 -10.65 15.94 -4.98
CA VAL A 267 -10.61 14.52 -4.59
C VAL A 267 -11.01 14.39 -3.11
N PRO A 268 -12.17 13.80 -2.81
CA PRO A 268 -12.65 13.70 -1.43
C PRO A 268 -11.77 12.73 -0.63
N PHE A 269 -11.64 13.00 0.68
CA PHE A 269 -10.96 12.07 1.58
C PHE A 269 -11.83 10.81 1.79
N ALA A 270 -11.21 9.65 1.63
CA ALA A 270 -11.77 8.33 1.89
C ALA A 270 -10.63 7.36 2.31
N PRO A 271 -10.92 6.18 2.86
CA PRO A 271 -9.89 5.17 3.18
C PRO A 271 -8.99 4.79 2.01
N SER A 272 -9.46 4.97 0.76
CA SER A 272 -8.67 4.78 -0.47
C SER A 272 -7.42 5.66 -0.57
N TRP A 273 -7.36 6.78 0.18
CA TRP A 273 -6.17 7.62 0.24
C TRP A 273 -4.94 6.90 0.83
N TRP A 274 -5.13 5.86 1.62
CA TRP A 274 -4.00 5.03 2.07
C TRP A 274 -3.27 4.32 0.92
N ALA A 275 -3.83 4.28 -0.28
CA ALA A 275 -3.16 3.75 -1.47
C ALA A 275 -1.92 4.58 -1.90
N ILE A 276 -1.79 5.85 -1.47
CA ILE A 276 -0.59 6.66 -1.75
C ILE A 276 0.59 6.29 -0.84
N SER A 277 0.31 5.74 0.34
CA SER A 277 1.26 5.64 1.45
C SER A 277 2.46 4.74 1.12
N PHE A 278 2.20 3.51 0.73
CA PHE A 278 3.25 2.52 0.44
C PHE A 278 4.09 2.88 -0.80
N PRO A 279 3.53 3.28 -1.96
CA PRO A 279 4.33 3.65 -3.11
C PRO A 279 5.29 4.82 -2.83
N ILE A 280 4.82 5.85 -2.10
CA ILE A 280 5.67 6.99 -1.73
C ILE A 280 6.69 6.58 -0.66
N ALA A 281 6.36 5.64 0.23
CA ALA A 281 7.33 5.09 1.17
C ALA A 281 8.42 4.29 0.45
N ALA A 282 8.08 3.49 -0.56
CA ALA A 282 9.05 2.78 -1.40
C ALA A 282 9.97 3.78 -2.13
N LEU A 283 9.40 4.83 -2.74
CA LEU A 283 10.17 5.91 -3.37
C LEU A 283 11.10 6.61 -2.35
N SER A 284 10.64 6.88 -1.13
CA SER A 284 11.46 7.51 -0.09
C SER A 284 12.65 6.63 0.31
N ASN A 285 12.42 5.33 0.53
CA ASN A 285 13.49 4.37 0.84
C ASN A 285 14.46 4.23 -0.33
N ALA A 286 13.98 4.14 -1.57
CA ALA A 286 14.80 4.08 -2.78
C ALA A 286 15.63 5.35 -2.95
N ALA A 287 15.03 6.54 -2.77
CA ALA A 287 15.73 7.83 -2.88
C ALA A 287 16.85 7.97 -1.86
N LEU A 288 16.62 7.59 -0.59
CA LEU A 288 17.64 7.61 0.46
C LEU A 288 18.80 6.67 0.12
N LYS A 289 18.47 5.42 -0.29
CA LYS A 289 19.49 4.42 -0.68
C LYS A 289 20.28 4.87 -1.90
N TYR A 290 19.60 5.40 -2.92
CA TYR A 290 20.22 5.89 -4.15
C TYR A 290 21.11 7.12 -3.90
N ALA A 291 20.61 8.11 -3.15
CA ALA A 291 21.37 9.33 -2.83
C ALA A 291 22.63 9.02 -2.03
N HIS A 292 22.55 8.11 -1.06
CA HIS A 292 23.70 7.65 -0.29
C HIS A 292 24.74 6.97 -1.18
N ALA A 293 24.32 6.07 -2.08
CA ALA A 293 25.24 5.35 -2.96
C ALA A 293 25.91 6.23 -4.02
N GLN A 294 25.22 7.29 -4.48
CA GLN A 294 25.77 8.22 -5.47
C GLN A 294 26.60 9.37 -4.86
N ASP A 295 26.59 9.53 -3.54
CA ASP A 295 27.24 10.62 -2.79
C ASP A 295 26.98 12.01 -3.43
N ASN A 296 25.73 12.28 -3.78
CA ASN A 296 25.33 13.46 -4.54
C ASN A 296 24.40 14.36 -3.71
N ALA A 297 24.83 15.59 -3.47
CA ALA A 297 24.12 16.56 -2.65
C ALA A 297 22.70 16.88 -3.18
N LEU A 298 22.50 16.97 -4.50
CA LEU A 298 21.17 17.22 -5.07
C LEU A 298 20.23 16.04 -4.82
N LEU A 299 20.72 14.80 -4.97
CA LEU A 299 19.93 13.61 -4.68
C LEU A 299 19.60 13.51 -3.18
N MET A 300 20.51 13.92 -2.30
CA MET A 300 20.24 13.99 -0.85
C MET A 300 19.12 14.99 -0.53
N VAL A 301 19.11 16.16 -1.17
CA VAL A 301 18.02 17.14 -1.01
C VAL A 301 16.68 16.58 -1.51
N ILE A 302 16.68 15.91 -2.67
CA ILE A 302 15.49 15.26 -3.23
C ILE A 302 14.97 14.17 -2.27
N ALA A 303 15.85 13.30 -1.77
CA ALA A 303 15.49 12.24 -0.83
C ALA A 303 14.90 12.80 0.47
N ALA A 304 15.51 13.84 1.04
CA ALA A 304 15.01 14.54 2.23
C ALA A 304 13.63 15.19 1.98
N ALA A 305 13.44 15.81 0.81
CA ALA A 305 12.15 16.41 0.44
C ALA A 305 11.04 15.34 0.31
N ILE A 306 11.34 14.19 -0.30
CA ILE A 306 10.40 13.07 -0.41
C ILE A 306 10.08 12.49 0.96
N LEU A 307 11.07 12.30 1.84
CA LEU A 307 10.86 11.81 3.21
C LEU A 307 9.98 12.76 4.03
N LEU A 308 10.23 14.07 3.94
CA LEU A 308 9.42 15.09 4.61
C LEU A 308 7.99 15.08 4.07
N PHE A 309 7.83 15.06 2.75
CA PHE A 309 6.52 14.98 2.10
C PHE A 309 5.74 13.75 2.56
N LEU A 310 6.37 12.56 2.56
CA LEU A 310 5.78 11.33 3.04
C LEU A 310 5.35 11.45 4.51
N THR A 311 6.21 11.99 5.36
CA THR A 311 5.94 12.17 6.80
C THR A 311 4.69 13.02 7.01
N VAL A 312 4.60 14.17 6.34
CA VAL A 312 3.45 15.08 6.44
C VAL A 312 2.19 14.41 5.86
N ALA A 313 2.29 13.77 4.70
CA ALA A 313 1.15 13.10 4.08
C ALA A 313 0.56 12.02 4.98
N LEU A 314 1.41 11.16 5.57
CA LEU A 314 0.95 10.09 6.47
C LEU A 314 0.41 10.62 7.79
N ALA A 315 0.99 11.67 8.35
CA ALA A 315 0.44 12.33 9.52
C ALA A 315 -0.99 12.87 9.25
N VAL A 316 -1.20 13.51 8.10
CA VAL A 316 -2.53 13.99 7.68
C VAL A 316 -3.50 12.83 7.48
N LEU A 317 -3.07 11.74 6.81
CA LEU A 317 -3.91 10.56 6.61
C LEU A 317 -4.31 9.91 7.94
N LEU A 318 -3.37 9.78 8.87
CA LEU A 318 -3.63 9.20 10.19
C LEU A 318 -4.65 10.04 10.95
N VAL A 319 -4.45 11.35 11.04
CA VAL A 319 -5.39 12.26 11.72
C VAL A 319 -6.78 12.19 11.10
N LYS A 320 -6.90 12.26 9.77
CA LYS A 320 -8.20 12.17 9.09
C LYS A 320 -8.87 10.80 9.29
N THR A 321 -8.09 9.73 9.32
CA THR A 321 -8.62 8.37 9.57
C THR A 321 -9.13 8.25 11.00
N LEU A 322 -8.40 8.76 12.00
CA LEU A 322 -8.84 8.78 13.39
C LEU A 322 -10.12 9.63 13.57
N ILE A 323 -10.19 10.81 12.96
CA ILE A 323 -11.42 11.64 12.97
C ILE A 323 -12.58 10.85 12.34
N SER A 324 -12.37 10.17 11.22
CA SER A 324 -13.40 9.34 10.57
C SER A 324 -13.83 8.15 11.43
N LEU A 325 -12.88 7.54 12.15
CA LEU A 325 -13.16 6.44 13.07
C LEU A 325 -14.00 6.91 14.28
N PHE A 326 -13.54 7.96 14.97
CA PHE A 326 -14.23 8.48 16.17
C PHE A 326 -15.59 9.13 15.85
N SER A 327 -15.77 9.67 14.64
CA SER A 327 -17.06 10.16 14.16
C SER A 327 -18.00 9.05 13.68
N GLY A 328 -17.58 7.78 13.69
CA GLY A 328 -18.33 6.63 13.23
C GLY A 328 -18.44 6.52 11.69
N LYS A 329 -17.94 7.50 10.94
CA LYS A 329 -18.05 7.52 9.47
C LYS A 329 -17.26 6.41 8.78
N LEU A 330 -16.17 5.96 9.39
CA LEU A 330 -15.33 4.89 8.83
C LEU A 330 -16.05 3.56 8.72
N LEU A 331 -16.94 3.26 9.68
CA LEU A 331 -17.69 2.02 9.79
C LEU A 331 -19.18 2.19 9.46
N ALA A 332 -19.56 3.36 8.95
CA ALA A 332 -20.93 3.65 8.50
C ALA A 332 -21.21 3.00 7.14
N ASN A 333 -22.47 2.65 6.91
CA ASN A 333 -22.95 2.19 5.59
C ASN A 333 -23.11 3.36 4.64
#